data_1ce1457aae88215cbee98e9064f3d35d
#
_entry.id   1ce1457aae88215cbee98e9064f3d35d
#
_cell.length_a   1.000
_cell.length_b   1.000
_cell.length_c   1.000
_cell.angle_alpha   90.00
_cell.angle_beta   90.00
_cell.angle_gamma   90.00
#
_symmetry.space_group_name_H-M   'P 1'
#
loop_
_entity.id
_entity.type
_entity.pdbx_description
1 polymer ?
#
loop_
_entity_poly.entity_id
_entity_poly.type
_entity_poly.pdbx_seq_one_letter_code
_entity_poly.pdbx_strand_id
1 'polypeptide(L)'
;RPVDNEEYEALTRKVAELTGIDLYDRTTFQPERCMFFPSVPSDVSYYFEDFTDVCPEVLEVDKYLDMYEDWSDTTEWAYHKDEKGEAHSLAKEQQNPTLKPGSVGDFCRAYTISEAIEKYLPEIYTPTDKPDRWTYTGGSTSGGMITYDDLFAYSHHSTDPIQGNHVFNAYDLVRIHLFGKLDKRTDSKVSITEMNRLVYNDEKVKALLAKKNGEEAAEILAEFNVLQVDDTPVVDAEDMGNEPRRLTAGEVGEQIAAVTAQLEDDGKGGVANSSKNISIILRKDPLIGKLIARDLFKDRRVVSRTPHWRLKDTSLDFQDVDFCGHT
;
A
#
# COMPACT_ATOMS: atom_id res chain seq x y z
N ARG A 1 -21.99 -31.87 18.43
CA ARG A 1 -21.80 -30.57 19.10
C ARG A 1 -21.89 -29.40 18.13
N PRO A 2 -22.14 -28.19 18.58
CA PRO A 2 -22.00 -27.00 17.74
C PRO A 2 -20.56 -26.85 17.23
N VAL A 3 -20.40 -26.26 16.08
CA VAL A 3 -19.12 -25.93 15.44
C VAL A 3 -19.06 -24.42 15.20
N ASP A 4 -17.87 -23.84 15.25
CA ASP A 4 -17.67 -22.48 14.75
C ASP A 4 -17.51 -22.46 13.21
N ASN A 5 -17.35 -21.28 12.63
CA ASN A 5 -17.27 -21.15 11.18
C ASN A 5 -16.05 -21.84 10.58
N GLU A 6 -14.91 -21.83 11.28
CA GLU A 6 -13.65 -22.40 10.79
C GLU A 6 -13.63 -23.91 10.98
N GLU A 7 -14.15 -24.43 12.11
CA GLU A 7 -14.41 -25.87 12.27
C GLU A 7 -15.38 -26.39 11.20
N TYR A 8 -16.43 -25.63 10.88
CA TYR A 8 -17.38 -26.01 9.83
C TYR A 8 -16.70 -26.09 8.46
N GLU A 9 -15.86 -25.14 8.14
CA GLU A 9 -15.10 -25.13 6.89
C GLU A 9 -14.14 -26.34 6.82
N ALA A 10 -13.33 -26.57 7.85
CA ALA A 10 -12.43 -27.72 7.93
C ALA A 10 -13.19 -29.05 7.77
N LEU A 11 -14.30 -29.20 8.50
CA LEU A 11 -15.15 -30.38 8.46
C LEU A 11 -15.71 -30.64 7.05
N THR A 12 -16.31 -29.64 6.44
CA THR A 12 -16.95 -29.76 5.12
C THR A 12 -15.93 -30.02 4.02
N ARG A 13 -14.73 -29.45 4.10
CA ARG A 13 -13.61 -29.77 3.21
C ARG A 13 -13.15 -31.21 3.34
N LYS A 14 -13.05 -31.73 4.56
CA LYS A 14 -12.70 -33.15 4.79
C LYS A 14 -13.76 -34.08 4.24
N VAL A 15 -15.03 -33.78 4.44
CA VAL A 15 -16.13 -34.57 3.86
C VAL A 15 -16.10 -34.56 2.34
N ALA A 16 -15.87 -33.39 1.71
CA ALA A 16 -15.72 -33.29 0.26
C ALA A 16 -14.54 -34.13 -0.27
N GLU A 17 -13.39 -34.09 0.41
CA GLU A 17 -12.22 -34.94 0.09
C GLU A 17 -12.58 -36.44 0.11
N LEU A 18 -13.26 -36.88 1.18
CA LEU A 18 -13.62 -38.27 1.36
C LEU A 18 -14.67 -38.78 0.34
N THR A 19 -15.54 -37.88 -0.15
CA THR A 19 -16.50 -38.24 -1.21
C THR A 19 -15.85 -38.36 -2.58
N GLY A 20 -14.62 -37.86 -2.76
CA GLY A 20 -13.91 -37.87 -4.04
C GLY A 20 -14.56 -36.97 -5.10
N ILE A 21 -15.37 -36.01 -4.70
CA ILE A 21 -16.02 -35.07 -5.63
C ILE A 21 -15.07 -33.91 -5.86
N ASP A 22 -14.52 -33.80 -7.08
CA ASP A 22 -13.60 -32.73 -7.46
C ASP A 22 -14.30 -31.41 -7.82
N LEU A 23 -15.59 -31.47 -8.14
CA LEU A 23 -16.40 -30.32 -8.57
C LEU A 23 -17.54 -30.11 -7.58
N TYR A 24 -17.31 -29.29 -6.59
CA TYR A 24 -18.31 -28.84 -5.63
C TYR A 24 -18.38 -27.31 -5.57
N ASP A 25 -19.52 -26.80 -5.16
CA ASP A 25 -19.65 -25.34 -4.95
C ASP A 25 -18.87 -24.94 -3.70
N ARG A 26 -17.76 -24.26 -3.87
CA ARG A 26 -16.88 -23.77 -2.77
C ARG A 26 -17.59 -22.89 -1.76
N THR A 27 -18.70 -22.27 -2.15
CA THR A 27 -19.51 -21.47 -1.25
C THR A 27 -20.26 -22.32 -0.21
N THR A 28 -20.33 -23.64 -0.38
CA THR A 28 -20.91 -24.56 0.62
C THR A 28 -20.07 -24.69 1.89
N PHE A 29 -18.81 -24.25 1.87
CA PHE A 29 -17.96 -24.18 3.06
C PHE A 29 -18.31 -23.02 4.00
N GLN A 30 -19.17 -22.11 3.57
CA GLN A 30 -19.66 -21.00 4.38
C GLN A 30 -20.92 -21.43 5.13
N PRO A 31 -20.92 -21.48 6.48
CA PRO A 31 -22.10 -21.97 7.24
C PRO A 31 -23.33 -21.08 7.08
N GLU A 32 -23.16 -19.79 6.79
CA GLU A 32 -24.24 -18.84 6.53
C GLU A 32 -24.81 -18.92 5.11
N ARG A 33 -24.33 -19.83 4.27
CA ARG A 33 -24.78 -19.95 2.88
C ARG A 33 -26.25 -20.35 2.81
N CYS A 34 -27.06 -19.48 2.24
CA CYS A 34 -28.45 -19.78 1.92
C CYS A 34 -28.54 -20.65 0.67
N MET A 35 -29.32 -21.75 0.72
CA MET A 35 -29.69 -22.54 -0.43
C MET A 35 -31.10 -22.20 -0.86
N PHE A 36 -31.35 -22.13 -2.17
CA PHE A 36 -32.71 -22.05 -2.70
C PHE A 36 -33.43 -23.39 -2.53
N PHE A 37 -34.74 -23.34 -2.29
CA PHE A 37 -35.53 -24.55 -2.37
C PHE A 37 -35.43 -25.16 -3.77
N PRO A 38 -35.30 -26.50 -3.87
CA PRO A 38 -35.31 -27.18 -5.16
C PRO A 38 -36.58 -26.82 -5.92
N SER A 39 -36.44 -26.48 -7.18
CA SER A 39 -37.57 -26.19 -8.07
C SER A 39 -37.30 -26.78 -9.43
N VAL A 40 -38.37 -27.19 -10.11
CA VAL A 40 -38.34 -27.71 -11.47
C VAL A 40 -39.27 -26.90 -12.35
N PRO A 41 -39.02 -26.80 -13.66
CA PRO A 41 -39.98 -26.25 -14.61
C PRO A 41 -41.33 -26.96 -14.52
N SER A 42 -42.42 -26.25 -14.77
CA SER A 42 -43.78 -26.76 -14.61
C SER A 42 -44.15 -27.94 -15.55
N ASP A 43 -43.35 -28.11 -16.60
CA ASP A 43 -43.48 -29.16 -17.62
C ASP A 43 -42.62 -30.41 -17.35
N VAL A 44 -41.89 -30.42 -16.23
CA VAL A 44 -41.01 -31.53 -15.81
C VAL A 44 -41.50 -32.11 -14.49
N SER A 45 -41.50 -33.46 -14.38
CA SER A 45 -41.81 -34.13 -13.14
C SER A 45 -40.70 -33.92 -12.11
N TYR A 46 -41.07 -33.52 -10.89
CA TYR A 46 -40.15 -33.40 -9.77
C TYR A 46 -39.69 -34.80 -9.34
N TYR A 47 -38.38 -35.02 -9.32
CA TYR A 47 -37.76 -36.23 -8.78
C TYR A 47 -37.15 -35.91 -7.43
N PHE A 48 -37.47 -36.68 -6.42
CA PHE A 48 -36.94 -36.52 -5.06
C PHE A 48 -36.72 -37.92 -4.46
N GLU A 49 -35.54 -38.13 -3.92
CA GLU A 49 -35.19 -39.27 -3.07
C GLU A 49 -34.77 -38.79 -1.70
N ASP A 50 -35.30 -39.44 -0.68
CA ASP A 50 -34.94 -39.20 0.72
C ASP A 50 -34.24 -40.45 1.25
N PHE A 51 -33.03 -40.23 1.76
CA PHE A 51 -32.18 -41.27 2.34
C PHE A 51 -32.15 -41.24 3.86
N THR A 52 -32.94 -40.39 4.52
CA THR A 52 -32.95 -40.20 5.99
C THR A 52 -33.20 -41.50 6.73
N ASP A 53 -34.09 -42.37 6.19
CA ASP A 53 -34.38 -43.68 6.79
C ASP A 53 -33.27 -44.72 6.58
N VAL A 54 -32.38 -44.49 5.60
CA VAL A 54 -31.24 -45.37 5.26
C VAL A 54 -29.99 -44.99 6.01
N CYS A 55 -29.81 -43.69 6.26
CA CYS A 55 -28.66 -43.13 6.98
C CYS A 55 -29.16 -42.19 8.08
N PRO A 56 -29.73 -42.72 9.18
CA PRO A 56 -30.29 -41.89 10.25
C PRO A 56 -29.20 -41.24 11.16
N GLU A 57 -27.95 -41.59 10.96
CA GLU A 57 -26.86 -41.09 11.80
C GLU A 57 -26.46 -39.65 11.44
N VAL A 58 -26.39 -38.83 12.46
CA VAL A 58 -25.85 -37.47 12.34
C VAL A 58 -24.33 -37.55 12.23
N LEU A 59 -23.76 -36.71 11.38
CA LEU A 59 -22.32 -36.60 11.18
C LEU A 59 -21.60 -36.28 12.51
N GLU A 60 -20.67 -37.15 12.92
CA GLU A 60 -19.86 -36.98 14.13
C GLU A 60 -18.70 -36.01 13.86
N VAL A 61 -18.86 -34.75 14.26
CA VAL A 61 -17.89 -33.68 13.99
C VAL A 61 -16.45 -34.05 14.35
N ASP A 62 -16.25 -34.47 15.58
CA ASP A 62 -14.91 -34.75 16.10
C ASP A 62 -14.21 -35.88 15.33
N LYS A 63 -14.95 -36.90 14.91
CA LYS A 63 -14.42 -38.02 14.10
C LYS A 63 -13.78 -37.56 12.77
N TYR A 64 -14.34 -36.54 12.15
CA TYR A 64 -13.82 -36.02 10.87
C TYR A 64 -12.74 -34.98 11.08
N LEU A 65 -12.82 -34.16 12.12
CA LEU A 65 -11.76 -33.25 12.49
C LEU A 65 -10.49 -33.96 12.95
N ASP A 66 -10.63 -35.07 13.68
CA ASP A 66 -9.52 -35.95 14.11
C ASP A 66 -8.78 -36.65 12.94
N MET A 67 -9.31 -36.55 11.70
CA MET A 67 -8.60 -37.03 10.51
C MET A 67 -7.52 -36.08 10.00
N TYR A 68 -7.47 -34.85 10.51
CA TYR A 68 -6.36 -33.95 10.35
C TYR A 68 -5.31 -34.22 11.45
N GLU A 69 -4.05 -33.95 11.21
CA GLU A 69 -3.04 -33.89 12.28
C GLU A 69 -3.34 -32.70 13.21
N ASP A 70 -3.61 -31.55 12.58
CA ASP A 70 -4.13 -30.34 13.21
C ASP A 70 -5.16 -29.67 12.29
N TRP A 71 -6.45 -29.82 12.57
CA TRP A 71 -7.50 -29.21 11.76
C TRP A 71 -7.44 -27.66 11.76
N SER A 72 -6.81 -27.04 12.77
CA SER A 72 -6.63 -25.61 12.83
C SER A 72 -5.52 -25.10 11.90
N ASP A 73 -4.61 -25.97 11.44
CA ASP A 73 -3.64 -25.62 10.39
C ASP A 73 -4.30 -25.68 9.00
N THR A 74 -4.66 -24.53 8.46
CA THR A 74 -5.28 -24.44 7.13
C THR A 74 -4.41 -25.04 6.02
N THR A 75 -3.12 -25.28 6.25
CA THR A 75 -2.25 -25.90 5.24
C THR A 75 -2.52 -27.38 5.04
N GLU A 76 -3.20 -28.03 6.00
CA GLU A 76 -3.62 -29.43 5.93
C GLU A 76 -4.99 -29.61 5.25
N TRP A 77 -5.73 -28.53 5.05
CA TRP A 77 -7.06 -28.59 4.48
C TRP A 77 -7.06 -29.11 3.04
N ALA A 78 -8.10 -29.86 2.70
CA ALA A 78 -8.36 -30.21 1.33
C ALA A 78 -8.82 -29.01 0.54
N TYR A 79 -8.09 -28.65 -0.52
CA TYR A 79 -8.43 -27.57 -1.41
C TYR A 79 -9.03 -28.10 -2.70
N HIS A 80 -10.06 -27.41 -3.18
CA HIS A 80 -10.58 -27.65 -4.52
C HIS A 80 -9.45 -27.49 -5.55
N LYS A 81 -9.53 -28.28 -6.61
CA LYS A 81 -8.53 -28.32 -7.67
C LYS A 81 -8.20 -26.94 -8.25
N ASP A 82 -9.19 -26.07 -8.36
CA ASP A 82 -9.05 -24.72 -8.89
C ASP A 82 -8.62 -23.70 -7.84
N GLU A 83 -8.84 -23.95 -6.54
CA GLU A 83 -8.46 -23.04 -5.46
C GLU A 83 -6.95 -22.83 -5.34
N LYS A 84 -6.17 -23.91 -5.51
CA LYS A 84 -4.70 -23.81 -5.38
C LYS A 84 -4.03 -22.88 -6.38
N GLY A 85 -4.73 -22.60 -7.49
CA GLY A 85 -4.25 -21.69 -8.52
C GLY A 85 -4.94 -20.32 -8.52
N GLU A 86 -6.11 -20.20 -7.90
CA GLU A 86 -6.99 -19.04 -8.06
C GLU A 86 -6.39 -17.78 -7.42
N ALA A 87 -6.00 -17.82 -6.15
CA ALA A 87 -5.41 -16.68 -5.49
C ALA A 87 -4.06 -16.27 -6.13
N HIS A 88 -3.28 -17.25 -6.59
CA HIS A 88 -2.06 -16.98 -7.35
C HIS A 88 -2.36 -16.39 -8.74
N SER A 89 -3.42 -16.86 -9.42
CA SER A 89 -3.90 -16.28 -10.67
C SER A 89 -4.39 -14.85 -10.46
N LEU A 90 -5.22 -14.63 -9.43
CA LEU A 90 -5.69 -13.29 -9.06
C LEU A 90 -4.53 -12.32 -8.76
N ALA A 91 -3.49 -12.79 -8.08
CA ALA A 91 -2.30 -11.99 -7.82
C ALA A 91 -1.54 -11.64 -9.12
N LYS A 92 -1.45 -12.58 -10.06
CA LYS A 92 -0.82 -12.34 -11.37
C LYS A 92 -1.61 -11.42 -12.30
N GLU A 93 -2.94 -11.46 -12.21
CA GLU A 93 -3.81 -10.62 -13.03
C GLU A 93 -3.88 -9.18 -12.51
N GLN A 94 -3.56 -8.96 -11.25
CA GLN A 94 -3.54 -7.61 -10.70
C GLN A 94 -2.28 -6.84 -11.11
N GLN A 95 -2.47 -5.56 -11.39
CA GLN A 95 -1.36 -4.66 -11.61
C GLN A 95 -0.46 -4.61 -10.37
N ASN A 96 0.85 -4.72 -10.59
CA ASN A 96 1.83 -4.57 -9.51
C ASN A 96 1.57 -3.28 -8.71
N PRO A 97 1.30 -3.38 -7.40
CA PRO A 97 0.91 -2.23 -6.58
C PRO A 97 2.01 -1.17 -6.47
N THR A 98 3.28 -1.54 -6.63
CA THR A 98 4.40 -0.59 -6.59
C THR A 98 4.42 0.36 -7.79
N LEU A 99 3.75 -0.01 -8.90
CA LEU A 99 3.64 0.82 -10.11
C LEU A 99 2.44 1.78 -10.07
N LYS A 100 1.56 1.63 -9.08
CA LYS A 100 0.40 2.53 -8.94
C LYS A 100 0.83 3.94 -8.56
N PRO A 101 0.16 4.98 -9.08
CA PRO A 101 0.41 6.34 -8.64
C PRO A 101 -0.19 6.63 -7.26
N GLY A 102 0.29 7.71 -6.63
CA GLY A 102 -0.24 8.25 -5.38
C GLY A 102 0.01 7.34 -4.16
N SER A 103 -0.75 7.55 -3.11
CA SER A 103 -0.56 6.94 -1.79
C SER A 103 -0.48 5.42 -1.78
N VAL A 104 -1.24 4.75 -2.65
CA VAL A 104 -1.20 3.28 -2.78
C VAL A 104 0.18 2.83 -3.25
N GLY A 105 0.69 3.42 -4.34
CA GLY A 105 2.00 3.08 -4.87
C GLY A 105 3.13 3.51 -3.95
N ASP A 106 3.03 4.70 -3.35
CA ASP A 106 4.04 5.23 -2.43
C ASP A 106 4.20 4.32 -1.21
N PHE A 107 3.09 3.85 -0.62
CA PHE A 107 3.11 2.92 0.48
C PHE A 107 3.66 1.54 0.09
N CYS A 108 3.19 0.97 -1.04
CA CYS A 108 3.62 -0.34 -1.51
C CYS A 108 5.07 -0.37 -2.02
N ARG A 109 5.66 0.77 -2.39
CA ARG A 109 7.11 0.89 -2.64
C ARG A 109 7.91 0.96 -1.35
N ALA A 110 7.33 1.51 -0.29
CA ALA A 110 7.99 1.61 1.01
C ALA A 110 7.87 0.33 1.84
N TYR A 111 6.77 -0.40 1.72
CA TYR A 111 6.47 -1.58 2.55
C TYR A 111 6.00 -2.76 1.71
N THR A 112 6.62 -3.90 1.92
CA THR A 112 6.06 -5.20 1.53
C THR A 112 4.89 -5.57 2.45
N ILE A 113 4.18 -6.67 2.16
CA ILE A 113 3.12 -7.17 3.04
C ILE A 113 3.68 -7.49 4.42
N SER A 114 4.78 -8.23 4.49
CA SER A 114 5.41 -8.65 5.74
C SER A 114 5.86 -7.46 6.57
N GLU A 115 6.56 -6.49 5.97
CA GLU A 115 6.99 -5.26 6.65
C GLU A 115 5.80 -4.42 7.15
N ALA A 116 4.71 -4.38 6.38
CA ALA A 116 3.49 -3.65 6.76
C ALA A 116 2.79 -4.31 7.95
N ILE A 117 2.75 -5.65 7.99
CA ILE A 117 2.21 -6.40 9.12
C ILE A 117 3.05 -6.15 10.37
N GLU A 118 4.36 -6.32 10.28
CA GLU A 118 5.27 -6.14 11.42
C GLU A 118 5.17 -4.74 12.04
N LYS A 119 5.00 -3.72 11.21
CA LYS A 119 4.95 -2.33 11.68
C LYS A 119 3.57 -1.89 12.16
N TYR A 120 2.51 -2.23 11.42
CA TYR A 120 1.18 -1.65 11.63
C TYR A 120 0.15 -2.62 12.20
N LEU A 121 0.37 -3.94 12.04
CA LEU A 121 -0.58 -4.99 12.39
C LEU A 121 0.02 -6.09 13.27
N PRO A 122 1.00 -5.81 14.18
CA PRO A 122 1.69 -6.86 14.93
C PRO A 122 0.78 -7.62 15.90
N GLU A 123 -0.34 -6.99 16.34
CA GLU A 123 -1.33 -7.61 17.21
C GLU A 123 -2.42 -8.38 16.43
N ILE A 124 -2.44 -8.23 15.10
CA ILE A 124 -3.50 -8.77 14.23
C ILE A 124 -3.03 -10.04 13.54
N TYR A 125 -1.77 -10.09 13.14
CA TYR A 125 -1.17 -11.25 12.49
C TYR A 125 0.08 -11.72 13.22
N THR A 126 0.23 -13.03 13.34
CA THR A 126 1.44 -13.67 13.84
C THR A 126 2.10 -14.51 12.74
N PRO A 127 3.43 -14.49 12.61
CA PRO A 127 4.13 -15.31 11.62
C PRO A 127 3.99 -16.78 11.95
N THR A 128 4.09 -17.64 10.93
CA THR A 128 4.18 -19.09 11.07
C THR A 128 5.59 -19.57 10.72
N ASP A 129 5.84 -20.87 10.83
CA ASP A 129 7.10 -21.50 10.39
C ASP A 129 7.30 -21.41 8.87
N LYS A 130 6.25 -21.13 8.11
CA LYS A 130 6.28 -20.93 6.66
C LYS A 130 6.37 -19.44 6.34
N PRO A 131 7.37 -18.99 5.56
CA PRO A 131 7.66 -17.56 5.37
C PRO A 131 6.57 -16.79 4.61
N ASP A 132 5.70 -17.49 3.87
CA ASP A 132 4.61 -16.92 3.09
C ASP A 132 3.24 -17.01 3.80
N ARG A 133 3.23 -17.40 5.10
CA ARG A 133 1.98 -17.61 5.83
C ARG A 133 1.95 -16.90 7.17
N TRP A 134 0.78 -16.36 7.46
CA TRP A 134 0.48 -15.64 8.69
C TRP A 134 -0.81 -16.16 9.31
N THR A 135 -0.88 -16.10 10.62
CA THR A 135 -2.08 -16.45 11.39
C THR A 135 -2.82 -15.18 11.79
N TYR A 136 -4.10 -15.09 11.46
CA TYR A 136 -4.99 -14.05 11.95
C TYR A 136 -5.36 -14.33 13.40
N THR A 137 -5.05 -13.42 14.32
CA THR A 137 -5.26 -13.62 15.78
C THR A 137 -6.72 -13.60 16.20
N GLY A 138 -7.63 -13.08 15.37
CA GLY A 138 -9.07 -13.07 15.61
C GLY A 138 -9.80 -14.35 15.16
N GLY A 139 -9.09 -15.33 14.59
CA GLY A 139 -9.64 -16.59 14.14
C GLY A 139 -9.23 -17.75 15.03
N SER A 140 -9.79 -18.94 14.77
CA SER A 140 -9.47 -20.22 15.47
C SER A 140 -8.48 -21.09 14.69
N THR A 141 -8.12 -20.70 13.47
CA THR A 141 -7.19 -21.43 12.60
C THR A 141 -5.83 -20.74 12.49
N SER A 142 -4.80 -21.48 12.11
CA SER A 142 -3.44 -20.98 11.89
C SER A 142 -3.05 -21.01 10.40
N GLY A 143 -2.12 -20.12 10.00
CA GLY A 143 -1.52 -20.11 8.67
C GLY A 143 -2.48 -19.80 7.50
N GLY A 144 -3.67 -19.28 7.78
CA GLY A 144 -4.72 -19.04 6.78
C GLY A 144 -4.53 -17.79 5.93
N MET A 145 -3.68 -16.88 6.31
CA MET A 145 -3.33 -15.74 5.45
C MET A 145 -2.04 -16.05 4.70
N ILE A 146 -2.10 -15.93 3.36
CA ILE A 146 -1.01 -16.28 2.44
C ILE A 146 -0.53 -15.00 1.75
N THR A 147 0.80 -14.86 1.61
CA THR A 147 1.40 -13.79 0.82
C THR A 147 1.90 -14.32 -0.52
N TYR A 148 1.73 -13.51 -1.57
CA TYR A 148 2.22 -13.80 -2.92
C TYR A 148 3.25 -12.76 -3.32
N ASP A 149 4.48 -13.20 -3.55
CA ASP A 149 5.65 -12.35 -3.86
C ASP A 149 5.87 -11.21 -2.85
N ASP A 150 5.31 -11.32 -1.64
CA ASP A 150 5.24 -10.29 -0.60
C ASP A 150 4.61 -8.94 -1.07
N LEU A 151 3.87 -8.98 -2.18
CA LEU A 151 3.16 -7.86 -2.79
C LEU A 151 1.65 -7.91 -2.52
N PHE A 152 1.11 -9.12 -2.37
CA PHE A 152 -0.32 -9.35 -2.16
C PHE A 152 -0.55 -10.31 -1.01
N ALA A 153 -1.64 -10.09 -0.29
CA ALA A 153 -2.14 -10.95 0.76
C ALA A 153 -3.52 -11.52 0.39
N TYR A 154 -3.76 -12.76 0.74
CA TYR A 154 -5.04 -13.43 0.63
C TYR A 154 -5.35 -14.15 1.93
N SER A 155 -6.56 -14.03 2.48
CA SER A 155 -6.94 -14.68 3.73
C SER A 155 -8.03 -15.73 3.52
N HIS A 156 -7.78 -16.92 4.03
CA HIS A 156 -8.75 -18.01 4.16
C HIS A 156 -9.49 -17.98 5.50
N HIS A 157 -9.09 -17.13 6.43
CA HIS A 157 -9.78 -16.99 7.72
C HIS A 157 -11.14 -16.32 7.52
N SER A 158 -12.23 -17.04 7.83
CA SER A 158 -13.60 -16.56 7.63
C SER A 158 -13.94 -15.31 8.45
N THR A 159 -13.25 -15.10 9.57
CA THR A 159 -13.43 -13.95 10.47
C THR A 159 -12.52 -12.77 10.16
N ASP A 160 -11.55 -12.95 9.25
CA ASP A 160 -10.64 -11.89 8.85
C ASP A 160 -11.36 -10.85 7.97
N PRO A 161 -11.27 -9.55 8.27
CA PRO A 161 -11.84 -8.49 7.43
C PRO A 161 -11.42 -8.51 5.96
N ILE A 162 -10.29 -9.13 5.61
CA ILE A 162 -9.82 -9.28 4.24
C ILE A 162 -10.18 -10.64 3.61
N GLN A 163 -10.99 -11.45 4.27
CA GLN A 163 -11.44 -12.73 3.73
C GLN A 163 -12.23 -12.53 2.42
N GLY A 164 -12.21 -13.51 1.54
CA GLY A 164 -13.02 -13.52 0.31
C GLY A 164 -12.18 -13.75 -0.95
N ASN A 165 -12.80 -13.50 -2.11
CA ASN A 165 -12.24 -13.82 -3.42
C ASN A 165 -11.34 -12.70 -3.99
N HIS A 166 -10.61 -11.99 -3.14
CA HIS A 166 -9.74 -10.88 -3.55
C HIS A 166 -8.37 -11.00 -2.90
N VAL A 167 -7.35 -10.52 -3.60
CA VAL A 167 -6.03 -10.32 -3.03
C VAL A 167 -5.82 -8.83 -2.74
N PHE A 168 -5.18 -8.54 -1.64
CA PHE A 168 -4.99 -7.19 -1.12
C PHE A 168 -3.51 -6.82 -1.11
N ASN A 169 -3.18 -5.60 -1.54
CA ASN A 169 -1.84 -5.05 -1.40
C ASN A 169 -1.60 -4.52 0.03
N ALA A 170 -0.37 -4.14 0.35
CA ALA A 170 0.00 -3.65 1.68
C ALA A 170 -0.81 -2.43 2.14
N TYR A 171 -1.13 -1.50 1.24
CA TYR A 171 -1.94 -0.32 1.55
C TYR A 171 -3.37 -0.71 1.96
N ASP A 172 -4.04 -1.57 1.18
CA ASP A 172 -5.41 -1.98 1.46
C ASP A 172 -5.48 -2.88 2.69
N LEU A 173 -4.50 -3.76 2.91
CA LEU A 173 -4.39 -4.59 4.09
C LEU A 173 -4.39 -3.72 5.37
N VAL A 174 -3.48 -2.75 5.45
CA VAL A 174 -3.40 -1.85 6.60
C VAL A 174 -4.64 -0.98 6.74
N ARG A 175 -5.14 -0.42 5.62
CA ARG A 175 -6.35 0.41 5.60
C ARG A 175 -7.57 -0.30 6.18
N ILE A 176 -7.83 -1.52 5.74
CA ILE A 176 -9.01 -2.29 6.15
C ILE A 176 -8.96 -2.60 7.64
N HIS A 177 -7.83 -3.05 8.14
CA HIS A 177 -7.70 -3.41 9.55
C HIS A 177 -7.74 -2.21 10.51
N LEU A 178 -7.03 -1.12 10.18
CA LEU A 178 -6.96 0.05 11.06
C LEU A 178 -8.17 0.98 10.93
N PHE A 179 -8.68 1.16 9.73
CA PHE A 179 -9.64 2.20 9.42
C PHE A 179 -10.97 1.70 8.82
N GLY A 180 -11.06 0.42 8.41
CA GLY A 180 -12.25 -0.10 7.75
C GLY A 180 -13.54 0.06 8.56
N LYS A 181 -13.45 -0.02 9.90
CA LYS A 181 -14.60 0.20 10.80
C LYS A 181 -15.15 1.64 10.80
N LEU A 182 -14.38 2.61 10.28
CA LEU A 182 -14.81 4.00 10.17
C LEU A 182 -15.73 4.22 8.95
N ASP A 183 -15.70 3.30 7.99
CA ASP A 183 -16.50 3.41 6.78
C ASP A 183 -17.96 3.07 7.05
N LYS A 184 -18.86 3.81 6.41
CA LYS A 184 -20.26 3.44 6.34
C LYS A 184 -20.45 2.41 5.22
N ARG A 185 -21.48 1.58 5.32
CA ARG A 185 -21.78 0.46 4.42
C ARG A 185 -21.71 0.78 2.91
N THR A 186 -21.75 2.04 2.53
CA THR A 186 -21.76 2.50 1.12
C THR A 186 -20.68 3.55 0.81
N ASP A 187 -19.80 3.88 1.75
CA ASP A 187 -18.82 4.96 1.56
C ASP A 187 -17.50 4.63 2.28
N SER A 188 -16.47 4.28 1.52
CA SER A 188 -15.11 3.98 2.02
C SER A 188 -14.18 5.20 2.10
N LYS A 189 -14.71 6.42 1.94
CA LYS A 189 -13.87 7.63 1.86
C LYS A 189 -13.14 7.96 3.16
N VAL A 190 -13.72 7.60 4.31
CA VAL A 190 -13.12 7.91 5.61
C VAL A 190 -11.87 7.07 5.82
N SER A 191 -11.93 5.75 5.59
CA SER A 191 -10.75 4.87 5.74
C SER A 191 -9.63 5.25 4.78
N ILE A 192 -9.96 5.62 3.54
CA ILE A 192 -8.99 6.08 2.55
C ILE A 192 -8.31 7.37 3.01
N THR A 193 -9.09 8.34 3.54
CA THR A 193 -8.54 9.60 4.03
C THR A 193 -7.57 9.40 5.19
N GLU A 194 -7.95 8.57 6.18
CA GLU A 194 -7.09 8.28 7.32
C GLU A 194 -5.85 7.47 6.92
N MET A 195 -6.00 6.52 6.00
CA MET A 195 -4.86 5.79 5.46
C MET A 195 -3.89 6.69 4.70
N ASN A 196 -4.39 7.61 3.87
CA ASN A 196 -3.54 8.59 3.18
C ASN A 196 -2.78 9.47 4.19
N ARG A 197 -3.44 9.90 5.26
CA ARG A 197 -2.79 10.65 6.33
C ARG A 197 -1.67 9.84 6.98
N LEU A 198 -1.89 8.55 7.25
CA LEU A 198 -0.87 7.65 7.78
C LEU A 198 0.31 7.55 6.82
N VAL A 199 0.05 7.29 5.52
CA VAL A 199 1.08 7.13 4.47
C VAL A 199 2.01 8.33 4.42
N TYR A 200 1.45 9.54 4.32
CA TYR A 200 2.27 10.74 4.17
C TYR A 200 2.86 11.29 5.48
N ASN A 201 2.48 10.75 6.62
CA ASN A 201 3.16 11.00 7.89
C ASN A 201 4.26 9.98 8.21
N ASP A 202 4.32 8.88 7.46
CA ASP A 202 5.29 7.83 7.69
C ASP A 202 6.70 8.22 7.24
N GLU A 203 7.70 8.03 8.12
CA GLU A 203 9.08 8.45 7.88
C GLU A 203 9.76 7.69 6.72
N LYS A 204 9.46 6.38 6.55
CA LYS A 204 10.01 5.57 5.46
C LYS A 204 9.46 6.02 4.11
N VAL A 205 8.17 6.34 4.05
CA VAL A 205 7.52 6.88 2.84
C VAL A 205 8.07 8.28 2.52
N LYS A 206 8.18 9.16 3.51
CA LYS A 206 8.77 10.50 3.32
C LYS A 206 10.19 10.43 2.76
N ALA A 207 11.02 9.58 3.33
CA ALA A 207 12.40 9.40 2.86
C ALA A 207 12.46 8.89 1.41
N LEU A 208 11.60 7.94 1.06
CA LEU A 208 11.50 7.39 -0.29
C LEU A 208 11.04 8.45 -1.30
N LEU A 209 10.02 9.24 -0.96
CA LEU A 209 9.52 10.34 -1.80
C LEU A 209 10.57 11.44 -1.98
N ALA A 210 11.27 11.81 -0.91
CA ALA A 210 12.34 12.80 -0.98
C ALA A 210 13.48 12.34 -1.92
N LYS A 211 13.88 11.06 -1.81
CA LYS A 211 14.89 10.47 -2.69
C LYS A 211 14.42 10.50 -4.16
N LYS A 212 13.20 10.04 -4.43
CA LYS A 212 12.63 10.03 -5.79
C LYS A 212 12.58 11.43 -6.41
N ASN A 213 12.09 12.42 -5.65
CA ASN A 213 12.03 13.80 -6.12
C ASN A 213 13.43 14.38 -6.39
N GLY A 214 14.44 13.98 -5.61
CA GLY A 214 15.82 14.36 -5.85
C GLY A 214 16.40 13.73 -7.12
N GLU A 215 16.11 12.46 -7.37
CA GLU A 215 16.52 11.76 -8.60
C GLU A 215 15.88 12.37 -9.84
N GLU A 216 14.56 12.61 -9.81
CA GLU A 216 13.82 13.28 -10.91
C GLU A 216 14.35 14.70 -11.16
N ALA A 217 14.66 15.46 -10.12
CA ALA A 217 15.26 16.79 -10.28
C ALA A 217 16.64 16.72 -10.92
N ALA A 218 17.48 15.76 -10.54
CA ALA A 218 18.80 15.55 -11.12
C ALA A 218 18.72 15.14 -12.59
N GLU A 219 17.77 14.28 -12.96
CA GLU A 219 17.52 13.86 -14.36
C GLU A 219 17.09 15.06 -15.22
N ILE A 220 16.11 15.85 -14.76
CA ILE A 220 15.66 17.06 -15.46
C ILE A 220 16.83 18.02 -15.65
N LEU A 221 17.66 18.25 -14.63
CA LEU A 221 18.80 19.13 -14.73
C LEU A 221 19.85 18.61 -15.71
N ALA A 222 20.04 17.29 -15.83
CA ALA A 222 20.95 16.67 -16.78
C ALA A 222 20.41 16.74 -18.22
N GLU A 223 19.12 16.46 -18.43
CA GLU A 223 18.47 16.44 -19.74
C GLU A 223 18.46 17.83 -20.38
N PHE A 224 18.14 18.87 -19.64
CA PHE A 224 18.07 20.22 -20.19
C PHE A 224 19.44 20.86 -20.41
N ASN A 225 20.55 20.18 -20.07
CA ASN A 225 21.89 20.77 -20.15
C ASN A 225 21.96 22.17 -19.49
N VAL A 226 21.02 22.41 -18.54
CA VAL A 226 20.79 23.71 -17.90
C VAL A 226 21.95 24.10 -17.02
N LEU A 227 22.68 23.10 -16.52
CA LEU A 227 23.89 23.30 -15.76
C LEU A 227 25.08 23.35 -16.70
N GLN A 228 25.18 24.41 -17.52
CA GLN A 228 26.51 24.81 -17.97
C GLN A 228 27.35 25.09 -16.71
N VAL A 229 28.64 24.81 -16.79
CA VAL A 229 29.58 24.92 -15.66
C VAL A 229 29.43 26.25 -14.90
N ASP A 230 28.90 27.29 -15.53
CA ASP A 230 28.70 28.61 -14.97
C ASP A 230 27.40 28.82 -14.16
N ASP A 231 26.41 27.92 -14.27
CA ASP A 231 25.09 28.10 -13.64
C ASP A 231 24.88 27.28 -12.35
N THR A 232 25.79 26.34 -12.03
CA THR A 232 25.69 25.57 -10.79
C THR A 232 25.93 26.42 -9.56
N PRO A 233 25.21 26.21 -8.46
CA PRO A 233 25.44 26.88 -7.21
C PRO A 233 26.91 26.71 -6.75
N VAL A 234 27.55 27.78 -6.34
CA VAL A 234 28.86 27.74 -5.72
C VAL A 234 28.68 27.56 -4.22
N VAL A 235 29.33 26.55 -3.66
CA VAL A 235 29.40 26.35 -2.21
C VAL A 235 30.48 27.26 -1.64
N ASP A 236 30.10 28.15 -0.72
CA ASP A 236 31.06 29.03 -0.05
C ASP A 236 32.03 28.21 0.85
N ALA A 237 33.27 28.59 0.88
CA ALA A 237 34.32 27.90 1.64
C ALA A 237 34.01 27.81 3.16
N GLU A 238 33.26 28.78 3.68
CA GLU A 238 32.87 28.84 5.10
C GLU A 238 31.90 27.74 5.51
N ASP A 239 31.06 27.23 4.58
CA ASP A 239 30.06 26.18 4.86
C ASP A 239 30.65 24.76 4.86
N MET A 240 31.79 24.51 4.19
CA MET A 240 32.31 23.15 3.98
C MET A 240 33.81 22.98 4.27
N GLY A 241 34.55 24.05 4.59
CA GLY A 241 35.99 23.98 4.88
C GLY A 241 36.88 23.64 3.67
N ASN A 242 36.32 23.69 2.45
CA ASN A 242 37.00 23.43 1.17
C ASN A 242 37.00 24.66 0.28
N GLU A 243 37.80 24.64 -0.81
CA GLU A 243 37.76 25.68 -1.82
C GLU A 243 36.36 25.80 -2.44
N PRO A 244 35.90 27.02 -2.78
CA PRO A 244 34.61 27.24 -3.43
C PRO A 244 34.54 26.42 -4.72
N ARG A 245 33.59 25.53 -4.82
CA ARG A 245 33.35 24.68 -6.00
C ARG A 245 31.90 24.67 -6.40
N ARG A 246 31.62 24.36 -7.66
CA ARG A 246 30.28 24.19 -8.15
C ARG A 246 29.75 22.79 -7.83
N LEU A 247 28.47 22.72 -7.51
CA LEU A 247 27.81 21.45 -7.26
C LEU A 247 27.59 20.71 -8.57
N THR A 248 27.73 19.40 -8.55
CA THR A 248 27.31 18.52 -9.62
C THR A 248 25.79 18.36 -9.63
N ALA A 249 25.19 17.91 -10.73
CA ALA A 249 23.75 17.63 -10.82
C ALA A 249 23.29 16.64 -9.75
N GLY A 250 24.09 15.60 -9.46
CA GLY A 250 23.79 14.64 -8.40
C GLY A 250 23.74 15.28 -7.01
N GLU A 251 24.73 16.12 -6.67
CA GLU A 251 24.76 16.84 -5.39
C GLU A 251 23.61 17.84 -5.24
N VAL A 252 23.21 18.49 -6.34
CA VAL A 252 22.00 19.33 -6.36
C VAL A 252 20.76 18.50 -6.10
N GLY A 253 20.62 17.32 -6.72
CA GLY A 253 19.53 16.40 -6.50
C GLY A 253 19.45 15.92 -5.03
N GLU A 254 20.58 15.58 -4.42
CA GLU A 254 20.65 15.20 -3.00
C GLU A 254 20.23 16.34 -2.07
N GLN A 255 20.64 17.57 -2.36
CA GLN A 255 20.23 18.73 -1.58
C GLN A 255 18.75 19.04 -1.74
N ILE A 256 18.18 18.90 -2.95
CA ILE A 256 16.74 19.04 -3.19
C ILE A 256 15.98 17.97 -2.39
N ALA A 257 16.43 16.71 -2.41
CA ALA A 257 15.84 15.64 -1.64
C ALA A 257 15.83 15.95 -0.13
N ALA A 258 16.96 16.45 0.39
CA ALA A 258 17.08 16.84 1.79
C ALA A 258 16.18 18.03 2.18
N VAL A 259 15.95 18.96 1.27
CA VAL A 259 15.01 20.08 1.47
C VAL A 259 13.58 19.57 1.43
N THR A 260 13.24 18.73 0.45
CA THR A 260 11.90 18.16 0.30
C THR A 260 11.48 17.35 1.55
N ALA A 261 12.40 16.60 2.15
CA ALA A 261 12.15 15.85 3.37
C ALA A 261 11.78 16.72 4.60
N GLN A 262 12.05 18.03 4.56
CA GLN A 262 11.71 18.98 5.62
C GLN A 262 10.38 19.70 5.40
N LEU A 263 9.76 19.51 4.23
CA LEU A 263 8.51 20.18 3.89
C LEU A 263 7.31 19.47 4.52
N GLU A 264 6.31 20.24 4.90
CA GLU A 264 5.01 19.73 5.34
C GLU A 264 4.22 19.27 4.12
N ASP A 265 3.60 18.09 4.23
CA ASP A 265 2.70 17.57 3.20
C ASP A 265 1.29 18.16 3.32
N ASP A 266 0.52 18.07 2.24
CA ASP A 266 -0.88 18.54 2.17
C ASP A 266 -1.90 17.45 2.57
N GLY A 267 -1.42 16.28 3.01
CA GLY A 267 -2.24 15.10 3.32
C GLY A 267 -2.82 14.39 2.09
N LYS A 268 -2.42 14.80 0.87
CA LYS A 268 -2.88 14.24 -0.41
C LYS A 268 -1.74 13.76 -1.29
N GLY A 269 -0.52 13.78 -0.77
CA GLY A 269 0.70 13.38 -1.50
C GLY A 269 1.43 14.52 -2.17
N GLY A 270 1.01 15.76 -1.92
CA GLY A 270 1.67 16.98 -2.37
C GLY A 270 2.34 17.74 -1.22
N VAL A 271 3.06 18.79 -1.58
CA VAL A 271 3.65 19.72 -0.62
C VAL A 271 2.59 20.76 -0.22
N ALA A 272 2.40 20.94 1.10
CA ALA A 272 1.46 21.93 1.60
C ALA A 272 1.85 23.36 1.18
N ASN A 273 0.89 24.13 0.73
CA ASN A 273 1.08 25.57 0.47
C ASN A 273 1.09 26.34 1.80
N SER A 274 2.21 26.27 2.52
CA SER A 274 2.39 26.92 3.82
C SER A 274 3.55 27.92 3.80
N SER A 275 3.42 28.96 4.59
CA SER A 275 4.51 29.96 4.77
C SER A 275 5.80 29.31 5.29
N LYS A 276 5.68 28.19 6.05
CA LYS A 276 6.83 27.43 6.54
C LYS A 276 7.54 26.76 5.38
N ASN A 277 6.82 26.05 4.50
CA ASN A 277 7.39 25.40 3.32
C ASN A 277 8.06 26.39 2.38
N ILE A 278 7.37 27.50 2.07
CA ILE A 278 7.94 28.58 1.26
C ILE A 278 9.24 29.10 1.90
N SER A 279 9.27 29.32 3.20
CA SER A 279 10.46 29.79 3.90
C SER A 279 11.62 28.78 3.86
N ILE A 280 11.34 27.46 3.96
CA ILE A 280 12.34 26.42 3.84
C ILE A 280 12.94 26.40 2.43
N ILE A 281 12.10 26.42 1.40
CA ILE A 281 12.52 26.40 -0.01
C ILE A 281 13.39 27.63 -0.31
N LEU A 282 12.91 28.83 -0.01
CA LEU A 282 13.65 30.07 -0.28
C LEU A 282 14.98 30.18 0.46
N ARG A 283 15.18 29.44 1.55
CA ARG A 283 16.43 29.47 2.33
C ARG A 283 17.40 28.36 1.96
N LYS A 284 16.89 27.18 1.62
CA LYS A 284 17.67 25.94 1.57
C LYS A 284 17.77 25.28 0.21
N ASP A 285 16.81 25.58 -0.70
CA ASP A 285 16.84 24.99 -2.03
C ASP A 285 18.09 25.44 -2.79
N PRO A 286 18.90 24.54 -3.36
CA PRO A 286 20.17 24.90 -4.01
C PRO A 286 19.99 25.76 -5.26
N LEU A 287 18.85 25.69 -5.94
CA LEU A 287 18.59 26.41 -7.19
C LEU A 287 17.96 27.78 -6.95
N ILE A 288 17.04 27.90 -6.01
CA ILE A 288 16.29 29.13 -5.72
C ILE A 288 16.61 29.73 -4.36
N GLY A 289 17.25 28.96 -3.50
CA GLY A 289 17.68 29.43 -2.19
C GLY A 289 18.64 30.62 -2.33
N LYS A 290 18.47 31.62 -1.49
CA LYS A 290 19.25 32.87 -1.53
C LYS A 290 19.15 33.65 -2.87
N LEU A 291 18.23 33.25 -3.79
CA LEU A 291 18.01 33.96 -5.05
C LEU A 291 17.46 35.37 -4.81
N ILE A 292 16.64 35.52 -3.78
CA ILE A 292 16.03 36.78 -3.41
C ILE A 292 16.82 37.41 -2.26
N ALA A 293 17.26 38.62 -2.46
CA ALA A 293 17.92 39.42 -1.47
C ALA A 293 17.19 40.75 -1.25
N ARG A 294 17.49 41.44 -0.16
CA ARG A 294 17.03 42.80 0.08
C ARG A 294 18.17 43.76 -0.18
N ASP A 295 18.03 44.65 -1.14
CA ASP A 295 18.91 45.79 -1.31
C ASP A 295 18.63 46.79 -0.17
N LEU A 296 19.50 46.78 0.82
CA LEU A 296 19.32 47.66 1.99
C LEU A 296 19.52 49.14 1.66
N PHE A 297 20.19 49.44 0.54
CA PHE A 297 20.44 50.80 0.12
C PHE A 297 19.20 51.42 -0.55
N LYS A 298 18.51 50.65 -1.38
CA LYS A 298 17.30 51.06 -2.08
C LYS A 298 16.01 50.57 -1.39
N ASP A 299 16.14 49.86 -0.28
CA ASP A 299 15.04 49.24 0.51
C ASP A 299 14.05 48.46 -0.36
N ARG A 300 14.59 47.67 -1.28
CA ARG A 300 13.77 46.85 -2.18
C ARG A 300 14.27 45.40 -2.27
N ARG A 301 13.39 44.52 -2.70
CA ARG A 301 13.76 43.14 -2.99
C ARG A 301 14.42 43.05 -4.36
N VAL A 302 15.50 42.31 -4.44
CA VAL A 302 16.28 42.10 -5.68
C VAL A 302 16.60 40.65 -5.89
N VAL A 303 16.80 40.25 -7.14
CA VAL A 303 17.33 38.93 -7.48
C VAL A 303 18.85 38.98 -7.36
N SER A 304 19.43 38.16 -6.49
CA SER A 304 20.88 38.15 -6.19
C SER A 304 21.72 37.52 -7.31
N ARG A 305 21.09 36.69 -8.16
CA ARG A 305 21.74 36.01 -9.29
C ARG A 305 20.74 35.72 -10.39
N THR A 306 21.20 35.45 -11.64
CA THR A 306 20.33 35.03 -12.73
C THR A 306 19.68 33.69 -12.42
N PRO A 307 18.34 33.59 -12.43
CA PRO A 307 17.68 32.30 -12.33
C PRO A 307 18.08 31.38 -13.48
N HIS A 308 18.27 30.09 -13.21
CA HIS A 308 18.68 29.08 -14.21
C HIS A 308 17.69 28.90 -15.38
N TRP A 309 16.43 29.27 -15.18
CA TRP A 309 15.38 29.21 -16.23
C TRP A 309 15.31 30.44 -17.14
N ARG A 310 16.16 31.47 -16.93
CA ARG A 310 16.20 32.65 -17.79
C ARG A 310 17.17 32.45 -18.96
N LEU A 311 16.71 32.81 -20.16
CA LEU A 311 17.57 32.84 -21.35
C LEU A 311 18.72 33.86 -21.19
N LYS A 312 19.91 33.50 -21.63
CA LYS A 312 21.19 34.19 -21.39
C LYS A 312 21.32 35.63 -21.91
N ASP A 313 20.37 36.11 -22.73
CA ASP A 313 20.50 37.38 -23.47
C ASP A 313 19.87 38.59 -22.80
N THR A 314 19.39 38.47 -21.57
CA THR A 314 18.86 39.62 -20.84
C THR A 314 19.84 40.04 -19.77
N SER A 315 20.47 41.23 -19.99
CA SER A 315 21.25 41.91 -18.91
C SER A 315 20.32 42.04 -17.70
N LEU A 316 20.75 41.47 -16.58
CA LEU A 316 20.08 41.71 -15.31
C LEU A 316 20.54 43.04 -14.76
N ASP A 317 19.83 44.07 -15.13
CA ASP A 317 19.66 45.17 -14.17
C ASP A 317 18.82 44.62 -13.01
N PHE A 318 19.23 44.89 -11.78
CA PHE A 318 18.50 44.54 -10.55
C PHE A 318 17.08 45.07 -10.67
N GLN A 319 16.17 44.22 -11.13
CA GLN A 319 14.75 44.56 -11.32
C GLN A 319 14.00 44.26 -10.04
N ASP A 320 13.08 45.13 -9.66
CA ASP A 320 12.11 44.85 -8.63
C ASP A 320 11.38 43.53 -8.95
N VAL A 321 11.48 42.60 -8.07
CA VAL A 321 10.69 41.36 -8.15
C VAL A 321 9.37 41.68 -7.46
N ASP A 322 8.37 42.02 -8.26
CA ASP A 322 7.00 42.04 -7.79
C ASP A 322 6.58 40.58 -7.48
N PHE A 323 6.68 40.22 -6.22
CA PHE A 323 6.01 39.05 -5.70
C PHE A 323 4.52 39.35 -5.54
N CYS A 324 3.84 39.56 -6.63
CA CYS A 324 2.41 39.35 -6.66
C CYS A 324 2.16 37.87 -6.62
N GLY A 325 1.90 37.33 -5.42
CA GLY A 325 1.42 36.00 -5.22
C GLY A 325 0.11 35.83 -6.00
N HIS A 326 0.19 35.20 -7.14
CA HIS A 326 -0.95 34.48 -7.67
C HIS A 326 -0.92 33.12 -7.00
N THR A 327 -1.79 33.00 -6.02
CA THR A 327 -2.28 31.78 -5.40
C THR A 327 -2.76 30.78 -6.45
#